data_112ed817c8c73f47247a2c4b9c211fae
#
_entry.id   112ed817c8c73f47247a2c4b9c211fae
#
_cell.length_a   1.000
_cell.length_b   1.000
_cell.length_c   1.000
_cell.angle_alpha   90.00
_cell.angle_beta   90.00
_cell.angle_gamma   90.00
#
_symmetry.space_group_name_H-M   'P 1'
#
loop_
_entity.id
_entity.type
_entity.pdbx_description
1 polymer ?
#
loop_
_entity_poly.entity_id
_entity_poly.type
_entity_poly.pdbx_seq_one_letter_code
_entity_poly.pdbx_strand_id
1 'polypeptide(L)'
;MRVTNKTFPLGAARRVRYENELRGRLGLFPVGATLPAQVRLYGWIVTALAAIIATITRFARLTHPHEMVFDETYYVKGGFSLLNFGYERNWDGEDQNDLFVAGDLSALEENPDRWVHPPFGKWLMGQGMRIFGDDNGFGWRFTTAFLGILAVVLVVRIALRLFRSVTLAAFAGIAMALDGMGIVLARTGLLDNILMFFVLAGFWAVLRDREHARGKLAHAVAHGELKINDAGRLIPADPWAPSTGFRPWLIVAGALLGLACGVKWSGAYSVAVFGLFVFFWGAAARKEVGARLWMGAGFWREGFPAFVHFVPTAFVGYLAAWIPWFAHPVGWDRQWAPDQQARNSGLPPEEQIPMPIDGAPDIVNSWI
;
A
#
# COMPACT_ATOMS: atom_id res chain seq x y z
N MET A 1 25.74 40.86 -13.09
CA MET A 1 24.40 41.53 -13.09
C MET A 1 23.82 41.40 -11.69
N ARG A 2 23.50 42.51 -11.02
CA ARG A 2 23.04 42.50 -9.62
C ARG A 2 21.59 42.09 -9.56
N VAL A 3 21.28 40.90 -9.02
CA VAL A 3 19.93 40.52 -8.58
C VAL A 3 19.44 41.64 -7.65
N THR A 4 18.41 42.36 -8.05
CA THR A 4 17.79 43.35 -7.18
C THR A 4 17.16 42.66 -6.00
N ASN A 5 17.72 42.88 -4.82
CA ASN A 5 17.32 42.26 -3.55
C ASN A 5 15.95 42.77 -3.02
N LYS A 6 15.11 43.34 -3.91
CA LYS A 6 13.79 43.84 -3.54
C LYS A 6 12.77 42.74 -3.48
N THR A 7 12.20 42.50 -2.30
CA THR A 7 11.03 41.66 -2.10
C THR A 7 9.79 42.42 -2.54
N PHE A 8 8.86 41.75 -3.26
CA PHE A 8 7.64 42.35 -3.76
C PHE A 8 6.43 41.67 -3.07
N PRO A 9 5.75 42.34 -2.14
CA PRO A 9 4.47 41.87 -1.64
C PRO A 9 3.40 42.00 -2.74
N LEU A 10 2.76 40.89 -3.07
CA LEU A 10 1.61 40.89 -3.97
C LEU A 10 0.34 41.30 -3.21
N GLY A 11 -0.52 42.13 -3.80
CA GLY A 11 -1.89 42.35 -3.30
C GLY A 11 -2.74 41.04 -3.43
N ALA A 12 -3.81 40.94 -2.66
CA ALA A 12 -4.63 39.70 -2.55
C ALA A 12 -5.04 39.10 -3.89
N ALA A 13 -5.59 39.87 -4.80
CA ALA A 13 -6.03 39.45 -6.14
C ALA A 13 -4.85 38.93 -7.00
N ARG A 14 -3.67 39.55 -6.89
CA ARG A 14 -2.46 39.09 -7.59
C ARG A 14 -1.90 37.77 -7.00
N ARG A 15 -2.01 37.59 -5.69
CA ARG A 15 -1.60 36.32 -5.04
C ARG A 15 -2.43 35.16 -5.56
N VAL A 16 -3.75 35.29 -5.61
CA VAL A 16 -4.63 34.25 -6.13
C VAL A 16 -4.33 33.92 -7.60
N ARG A 17 -4.09 34.95 -8.41
CA ARG A 17 -3.71 34.75 -9.83
C ARG A 17 -2.38 34.00 -9.95
N TYR A 18 -1.38 34.37 -9.18
CA TYR A 18 -0.07 33.73 -9.18
C TYR A 18 -0.13 32.31 -8.63
N GLU A 19 -0.90 32.07 -7.56
CA GLU A 19 -1.16 30.71 -7.07
C GLU A 19 -1.76 29.81 -8.16
N ASN A 20 -2.76 30.31 -8.90
CA ASN A 20 -3.37 29.55 -10.00
C ASN A 20 -2.39 29.29 -11.15
N GLU A 21 -1.49 30.23 -11.45
CA GLU A 21 -0.40 30.00 -12.41
C GLU A 21 0.54 28.88 -11.95
N LEU A 22 1.00 28.93 -10.70
CA LEU A 22 1.83 27.89 -10.11
C LEU A 22 1.12 26.53 -10.09
N ARG A 23 -0.16 26.51 -9.72
CA ARG A 23 -0.97 25.29 -9.75
C ARG A 23 -1.05 24.68 -11.15
N GLY A 24 -1.22 25.52 -12.17
CA GLY A 24 -1.19 25.08 -13.57
C GLY A 24 0.15 24.44 -13.96
N ARG A 25 1.28 25.08 -13.63
CA ARG A 25 2.63 24.51 -13.86
C ARG A 25 2.83 23.18 -13.12
N LEU A 26 2.27 23.03 -11.92
CA LEU A 26 2.32 21.83 -11.12
C LEU A 26 1.31 20.76 -11.55
N GLY A 27 0.52 21.00 -12.60
CA GLY A 27 -0.48 20.07 -13.12
C GLY A 27 -1.74 19.96 -12.24
N LEU A 28 -2.04 20.98 -11.44
CA LEU A 28 -3.22 21.05 -10.59
C LEU A 28 -4.32 21.89 -11.22
N PHE A 29 -5.57 21.71 -10.73
CA PHE A 29 -6.66 22.64 -11.03
C PHE A 29 -6.46 23.97 -10.30
N PRO A 30 -7.00 25.09 -10.83
CA PRO A 30 -7.11 26.35 -10.10
C PRO A 30 -7.77 26.16 -8.72
N VAL A 31 -7.55 27.11 -7.82
CA VAL A 31 -8.17 27.11 -6.48
C VAL A 31 -9.70 27.03 -6.61
N GLY A 32 -10.32 26.10 -5.91
CA GLY A 32 -11.76 25.87 -5.94
C GLY A 32 -12.29 25.11 -7.18
N ALA A 33 -11.47 24.95 -8.22
CA ALA A 33 -11.89 24.23 -9.43
C ALA A 33 -11.74 22.72 -9.25
N THR A 34 -12.67 21.97 -9.86
CA THR A 34 -12.71 20.51 -9.90
C THR A 34 -12.95 20.03 -11.33
N LEU A 35 -12.93 18.72 -11.56
CA LEU A 35 -13.38 18.16 -12.82
C LEU A 35 -14.80 18.64 -13.17
N PRO A 36 -15.11 18.93 -14.46
CA PRO A 36 -16.46 19.26 -14.90
C PRO A 36 -17.48 18.24 -14.40
N ALA A 37 -18.69 18.70 -14.09
CA ALA A 37 -19.74 17.83 -13.53
C ALA A 37 -20.02 16.60 -14.42
N GLN A 38 -20.06 16.77 -15.73
CA GLN A 38 -20.23 15.68 -16.70
C GLN A 38 -19.09 14.66 -16.62
N VAL A 39 -17.83 15.08 -16.55
CA VAL A 39 -16.67 14.19 -16.44
C VAL A 39 -16.72 13.40 -15.12
N ARG A 40 -17.17 14.03 -14.03
CA ARG A 40 -17.37 13.34 -12.75
C ARG A 40 -18.48 12.31 -12.84
N LEU A 41 -19.64 12.66 -13.43
CA LEU A 41 -20.77 11.76 -13.60
C LEU A 41 -20.37 10.54 -14.45
N TYR A 42 -19.87 10.78 -15.67
CA TYR A 42 -19.43 9.70 -16.55
C TYR A 42 -18.29 8.88 -15.94
N GLY A 43 -17.39 9.51 -15.17
CA GLY A 43 -16.36 8.80 -14.43
C GLY A 43 -16.93 7.83 -13.39
N TRP A 44 -18.04 8.17 -12.71
CA TRP A 44 -18.72 7.25 -11.81
C TRP A 44 -19.50 6.18 -12.54
N ILE A 45 -20.17 6.51 -13.66
CA ILE A 45 -20.86 5.52 -14.51
C ILE A 45 -19.87 4.46 -15.00
N VAL A 46 -18.72 4.86 -15.53
CA VAL A 46 -17.67 3.95 -15.97
C VAL A 46 -17.13 3.10 -14.81
N THR A 47 -16.95 3.72 -13.62
CA THR A 47 -16.53 2.97 -12.43
C THR A 47 -17.55 1.88 -12.07
N ALA A 48 -18.83 2.21 -12.08
CA ALA A 48 -19.91 1.25 -11.79
C ALA A 48 -19.98 0.13 -12.84
N LEU A 49 -19.90 0.46 -14.11
CA LEU A 49 -19.91 -0.54 -15.20
C LEU A 49 -18.73 -1.48 -15.12
N ALA A 50 -17.50 -0.95 -14.90
CA ALA A 50 -16.32 -1.78 -14.71
C ALA A 50 -16.43 -2.68 -13.48
N ALA A 51 -16.99 -2.16 -12.37
CA ALA A 51 -17.23 -2.94 -11.15
C ALA A 51 -18.28 -4.06 -11.38
N ILE A 52 -19.35 -3.80 -12.15
CA ILE A 52 -20.35 -4.83 -12.50
C ILE A 52 -19.69 -5.94 -13.33
N ILE A 53 -18.92 -5.59 -14.38
CA ILE A 53 -18.18 -6.56 -15.19
C ILE A 53 -17.24 -7.37 -14.30
N ALA A 54 -16.47 -6.70 -13.43
CA ALA A 54 -15.55 -7.34 -12.50
C ALA A 54 -16.28 -8.28 -11.52
N THR A 55 -17.47 -7.90 -11.05
CA THR A 55 -18.31 -8.74 -10.18
C THR A 55 -18.74 -10.00 -10.90
N ILE A 56 -19.27 -9.87 -12.12
CA ILE A 56 -19.71 -11.02 -12.91
C ILE A 56 -18.52 -11.97 -13.17
N THR A 57 -17.39 -11.47 -13.64
CA THR A 57 -16.24 -12.30 -14.00
C THR A 57 -15.58 -12.99 -12.80
N ARG A 58 -15.66 -12.39 -11.61
CA ARG A 58 -14.99 -12.91 -10.40
C ARG A 58 -15.90 -13.76 -9.51
N PHE A 59 -17.20 -13.46 -9.45
CA PHE A 59 -18.13 -14.20 -8.58
C PHE A 59 -18.92 -15.31 -9.30
N ALA A 60 -19.04 -15.27 -10.64
CA ALA A 60 -19.76 -16.33 -11.37
C ALA A 60 -19.14 -17.69 -11.09
N ARG A 61 -19.92 -18.62 -10.47
CA ARG A 61 -19.48 -19.99 -10.12
C ARG A 61 -18.19 -20.01 -9.25
N LEU A 62 -18.04 -19.09 -8.29
CA LEU A 62 -16.84 -18.97 -7.46
C LEU A 62 -16.58 -20.23 -6.60
N THR A 63 -17.61 -21.01 -6.31
CA THR A 63 -17.51 -22.29 -5.59
C THR A 63 -16.84 -23.41 -6.40
N HIS A 64 -16.65 -23.23 -7.72
CA HIS A 64 -16.04 -24.24 -8.58
C HIS A 64 -14.59 -23.90 -8.93
N PRO A 65 -13.73 -24.95 -8.93
CA PRO A 65 -13.97 -26.30 -8.44
C PRO A 65 -14.11 -26.35 -6.92
N HIS A 66 -14.81 -27.38 -6.39
CA HIS A 66 -14.93 -27.61 -4.96
C HIS A 66 -13.77 -28.51 -4.48
N GLU A 67 -12.58 -27.99 -4.66
CA GLU A 67 -11.29 -28.60 -4.31
C GLU A 67 -10.28 -27.48 -4.07
N MET A 68 -9.18 -27.78 -3.39
CA MET A 68 -8.06 -26.87 -3.22
C MET A 68 -7.24 -26.77 -4.49
N VAL A 69 -7.02 -25.56 -5.00
CA VAL A 69 -6.29 -25.31 -6.24
C VAL A 69 -4.98 -24.60 -5.94
N PHE A 70 -3.86 -25.21 -6.38
CA PHE A 70 -2.54 -24.63 -6.26
C PHE A 70 -2.19 -24.25 -4.80
N ASP A 71 -1.73 -23.04 -4.52
CA ASP A 71 -1.34 -22.57 -3.17
C ASP A 71 -2.54 -22.37 -2.20
N GLU A 72 -3.79 -22.60 -2.62
CA GLU A 72 -4.92 -22.64 -1.68
C GLU A 72 -4.68 -23.63 -0.54
N THR A 73 -3.95 -24.73 -0.83
CA THR A 73 -3.56 -25.72 0.17
C THR A 73 -2.83 -25.11 1.37
N TYR A 74 -2.08 -24.03 1.18
CA TYR A 74 -1.37 -23.34 2.26
C TYR A 74 -2.19 -22.17 2.81
N TYR A 75 -2.68 -21.30 1.92
CA TYR A 75 -3.22 -20.00 2.33
C TYR A 75 -4.62 -20.10 2.91
N VAL A 76 -5.46 -20.98 2.38
CA VAL A 76 -6.83 -21.17 2.88
C VAL A 76 -6.79 -21.87 4.24
N LYS A 77 -6.01 -22.98 4.36
CA LYS A 77 -5.85 -23.69 5.64
C LYS A 77 -5.15 -22.83 6.69
N GLY A 78 -4.12 -22.06 6.30
CA GLY A 78 -3.50 -21.07 7.19
C GLY A 78 -4.48 -19.98 7.65
N GLY A 79 -5.35 -19.49 6.75
CA GLY A 79 -6.43 -18.54 7.07
C GLY A 79 -7.46 -19.11 8.03
N PHE A 80 -7.86 -20.37 7.83
CA PHE A 80 -8.72 -21.12 8.74
C PHE A 80 -8.08 -21.24 10.14
N SER A 81 -6.80 -21.64 10.19
CA SER A 81 -6.08 -21.80 11.45
C SER A 81 -5.92 -20.49 12.21
N LEU A 82 -5.54 -19.40 11.51
CA LEU A 82 -5.44 -18.06 12.10
C LEU A 82 -6.78 -17.56 12.68
N LEU A 83 -7.89 -17.89 12.02
CA LEU A 83 -9.22 -17.48 12.46
C LEU A 83 -9.66 -18.22 13.72
N ASN A 84 -9.44 -19.54 13.78
CA ASN A 84 -9.98 -20.40 14.83
C ASN A 84 -9.04 -20.56 16.02
N PHE A 85 -7.73 -20.49 15.80
CA PHE A 85 -6.71 -20.78 16.83
C PHE A 85 -5.76 -19.60 17.09
N GLY A 86 -5.75 -18.59 16.20
CA GLY A 86 -4.90 -17.40 16.31
C GLY A 86 -3.47 -17.57 15.82
N TYR A 87 -3.07 -18.78 15.42
CA TYR A 87 -1.78 -19.10 14.79
C TYR A 87 -1.98 -20.17 13.72
N GLU A 88 -1.04 -20.28 12.78
CA GLU A 88 -1.08 -21.30 11.72
C GLU A 88 -0.72 -22.66 12.29
N ARG A 89 -1.57 -23.67 12.02
CA ARG A 89 -1.40 -25.05 12.45
C ARG A 89 -1.04 -25.93 11.28
N ASN A 90 -0.21 -26.95 11.57
CA ASN A 90 0.16 -27.96 10.58
C ASN A 90 -1.04 -28.85 10.22
N TRP A 91 -1.00 -29.38 8.98
CA TRP A 91 -1.93 -30.36 8.45
C TRP A 91 -1.13 -31.52 7.91
N ASP A 92 -1.38 -32.75 8.40
CA ASP A 92 -0.64 -33.92 8.04
C ASP A 92 -1.43 -34.86 7.12
N GLY A 93 -0.69 -35.67 6.34
CA GLY A 93 -1.26 -36.66 5.43
C GLY A 93 -1.36 -36.18 3.97
N GLU A 94 -1.37 -37.13 3.04
CA GLU A 94 -1.46 -36.88 1.60
C GLU A 94 -2.87 -36.38 1.21
N ASP A 95 -3.91 -36.76 1.93
CA ASP A 95 -5.31 -36.46 1.74
C ASP A 95 -5.80 -35.23 2.52
N GLN A 96 -4.90 -34.49 3.15
CA GLN A 96 -5.23 -33.34 4.01
C GLN A 96 -6.11 -32.26 3.32
N ASN A 97 -6.02 -32.11 2.00
CA ASN A 97 -6.84 -31.19 1.25
C ASN A 97 -8.28 -31.69 1.09
N ASP A 98 -8.44 -33.00 0.79
CA ASP A 98 -9.75 -33.58 0.61
C ASP A 98 -10.50 -33.67 1.96
N LEU A 99 -9.78 -33.93 3.04
CA LEU A 99 -10.32 -33.90 4.41
C LEU A 99 -10.78 -32.51 4.78
N PHE A 100 -9.96 -31.48 4.53
CA PHE A 100 -10.37 -30.07 4.77
C PHE A 100 -11.63 -29.71 3.96
N VAL A 101 -11.68 -30.04 2.66
CA VAL A 101 -12.82 -29.77 1.78
C VAL A 101 -14.08 -30.51 2.25
N ALA A 102 -13.93 -31.70 2.84
CA ALA A 102 -15.02 -32.47 3.44
C ALA A 102 -15.45 -31.95 4.83
N GLY A 103 -14.74 -30.96 5.38
CA GLY A 103 -14.99 -30.45 6.74
C GLY A 103 -14.45 -31.37 7.84
N ASP A 104 -13.59 -32.33 7.47
CA ASP A 104 -12.94 -33.25 8.41
C ASP A 104 -11.61 -32.66 8.88
N LEU A 105 -11.51 -32.40 10.18
CA LEU A 105 -10.32 -31.80 10.81
C LEU A 105 -9.35 -32.83 11.37
N SER A 106 -9.50 -34.12 11.04
CA SER A 106 -8.64 -35.17 11.55
C SER A 106 -7.17 -35.05 11.16
N ALA A 107 -6.88 -34.39 10.05
CA ALA A 107 -5.53 -34.05 9.59
C ALA A 107 -4.93 -32.78 10.26
N LEU A 108 -5.71 -32.07 11.06
CA LEU A 108 -5.25 -30.81 11.71
C LEU A 108 -4.49 -31.17 13.00
N GLU A 109 -3.23 -30.77 13.06
CA GLU A 109 -2.38 -30.96 14.24
C GLU A 109 -2.41 -29.74 15.17
N GLU A 110 -1.95 -29.91 16.41
CA GLU A 110 -1.75 -28.81 17.35
C GLU A 110 -0.42 -28.09 17.14
N ASN A 111 0.52 -28.71 16.43
CA ASN A 111 1.83 -28.12 16.12
C ASN A 111 1.70 -26.89 15.20
N PRO A 112 2.53 -25.85 15.44
CA PRO A 112 2.55 -24.69 14.56
C PRO A 112 3.12 -25.06 13.19
N ASP A 113 2.45 -24.56 12.14
CA ASP A 113 2.96 -24.65 10.77
C ASP A 113 3.92 -23.50 10.48
N ARG A 114 4.90 -23.78 9.59
CA ARG A 114 5.83 -22.80 9.10
C ARG A 114 5.11 -21.76 8.22
N TRP A 115 5.16 -20.50 8.61
CA TRP A 115 4.61 -19.42 7.78
C TRP A 115 5.44 -19.24 6.50
N VAL A 116 4.82 -19.45 5.34
CA VAL A 116 5.45 -19.22 4.02
C VAL A 116 5.48 -17.74 3.69
N HIS A 117 4.44 -16.99 4.08
CA HIS A 117 4.28 -15.56 3.95
C HIS A 117 3.71 -14.95 5.23
N PRO A 118 3.87 -13.64 5.47
CA PRO A 118 3.26 -12.96 6.61
C PRO A 118 1.76 -13.26 6.72
N PRO A 119 1.18 -13.25 7.92
CA PRO A 119 -0.15 -13.83 8.17
C PRO A 119 -1.32 -12.98 7.67
N PHE A 120 -1.14 -11.69 7.37
CA PHE A 120 -2.24 -10.75 7.13
C PHE A 120 -3.12 -11.14 5.94
N GLY A 121 -2.55 -11.58 4.81
CA GLY A 121 -3.32 -11.98 3.65
C GLY A 121 -4.17 -13.22 3.91
N LYS A 122 -3.61 -14.21 4.62
CA LYS A 122 -4.30 -15.43 5.06
C LYS A 122 -5.40 -15.11 6.07
N TRP A 123 -5.13 -14.22 7.02
CA TRP A 123 -6.13 -13.73 7.97
C TRP A 123 -7.33 -13.07 7.28
N LEU A 124 -7.08 -12.28 6.22
CA LEU A 124 -8.15 -11.68 5.41
C LEU A 124 -8.99 -12.75 4.69
N MET A 125 -8.38 -13.84 4.18
CA MET A 125 -9.12 -14.97 3.61
C MET A 125 -10.00 -15.63 4.67
N GLY A 126 -9.48 -15.82 5.89
CA GLY A 126 -10.23 -16.30 7.03
C GLY A 126 -11.51 -15.50 7.30
N GLN A 127 -11.51 -14.17 7.09
CA GLN A 127 -12.73 -13.37 7.25
C GLN A 127 -13.82 -13.74 6.22
N GLY A 128 -13.44 -14.12 5.00
CA GLY A 128 -14.38 -14.66 4.01
C GLY A 128 -15.03 -15.94 4.49
N MET A 129 -14.25 -16.87 5.03
CA MET A 129 -14.72 -18.13 5.63
C MET A 129 -15.62 -17.87 6.84
N ARG A 130 -15.26 -16.93 7.70
CA ARG A 130 -16.09 -16.55 8.86
C ARG A 130 -17.48 -16.07 8.49
N ILE A 131 -17.62 -15.38 7.35
CA ILE A 131 -18.89 -14.74 6.92
C ILE A 131 -19.74 -15.75 6.11
N PHE A 132 -19.10 -16.57 5.26
CA PHE A 132 -19.77 -17.41 4.26
C PHE A 132 -19.59 -18.91 4.46
N GLY A 133 -18.93 -19.32 5.53
CA GLY A 133 -18.61 -20.72 5.83
C GLY A 133 -17.23 -21.12 5.34
N ASP A 134 -16.62 -22.06 6.06
CA ASP A 134 -15.30 -22.63 5.79
C ASP A 134 -15.39 -24.01 5.08
N ASP A 135 -16.60 -24.51 4.89
CA ASP A 135 -16.97 -25.78 4.24
C ASP A 135 -17.18 -25.65 2.72
N ASN A 136 -16.92 -24.48 2.14
CA ASN A 136 -17.19 -24.24 0.73
C ASN A 136 -16.23 -23.27 0.05
N GLY A 137 -16.01 -23.47 -1.26
CA GLY A 137 -15.10 -22.65 -2.06
C GLY A 137 -15.50 -21.17 -2.19
N PHE A 138 -16.75 -20.80 -1.89
CA PHE A 138 -17.15 -19.41 -1.88
C PHE A 138 -16.53 -18.66 -0.69
N GLY A 139 -16.61 -19.22 0.51
CA GLY A 139 -16.01 -18.65 1.71
C GLY A 139 -14.49 -18.48 1.56
N TRP A 140 -13.80 -19.48 1.01
CA TRP A 140 -12.34 -19.44 0.83
C TRP A 140 -11.87 -18.35 -0.12
N ARG A 141 -12.64 -18.10 -1.20
CA ARG A 141 -12.27 -17.22 -2.33
C ARG A 141 -12.93 -15.87 -2.29
N PHE A 142 -13.92 -15.67 -1.40
CA PHE A 142 -14.68 -14.42 -1.33
C PHE A 142 -13.80 -13.20 -1.19
N THR A 143 -12.87 -13.20 -0.24
CA THR A 143 -12.03 -12.03 0.03
C THR A 143 -11.16 -11.66 -1.17
N THR A 144 -10.55 -12.64 -1.83
CA THR A 144 -9.73 -12.41 -3.02
C THR A 144 -10.57 -11.85 -4.17
N ALA A 145 -11.75 -12.43 -4.43
CA ALA A 145 -12.68 -11.95 -5.46
C ALA A 145 -13.16 -10.52 -5.18
N PHE A 146 -13.55 -10.24 -3.95
CA PHE A 146 -14.02 -8.91 -3.53
C PHE A 146 -12.94 -7.84 -3.67
N LEU A 147 -11.72 -8.10 -3.18
CA LEU A 147 -10.59 -7.18 -3.32
C LEU A 147 -10.20 -7.00 -4.80
N GLY A 148 -10.35 -8.02 -5.64
CA GLY A 148 -10.18 -7.93 -7.08
C GLY A 148 -11.16 -6.96 -7.75
N ILE A 149 -12.41 -6.89 -7.29
CA ILE A 149 -13.40 -5.90 -7.76
C ILE A 149 -12.97 -4.49 -7.32
N LEU A 150 -12.58 -4.33 -6.05
CA LEU A 150 -12.11 -3.05 -5.53
C LEU A 150 -10.83 -2.57 -6.24
N ALA A 151 -9.94 -3.48 -6.63
CA ALA A 151 -8.76 -3.16 -7.44
C ALA A 151 -9.15 -2.59 -8.82
N VAL A 152 -10.16 -3.15 -9.49
CA VAL A 152 -10.70 -2.59 -10.75
C VAL A 152 -11.25 -1.18 -10.52
N VAL A 153 -12.03 -0.97 -9.46
CA VAL A 153 -12.51 0.37 -9.08
C VAL A 153 -11.35 1.35 -8.88
N LEU A 154 -10.32 0.94 -8.15
CA LEU A 154 -9.12 1.78 -7.94
C LEU A 154 -8.43 2.13 -9.26
N VAL A 155 -8.27 1.18 -10.18
CA VAL A 155 -7.63 1.44 -11.49
C VAL A 155 -8.41 2.48 -12.29
N VAL A 156 -9.75 2.39 -12.35
CA VAL A 156 -10.59 3.41 -13.01
C VAL A 156 -10.37 4.79 -12.37
N ARG A 157 -10.37 4.84 -11.01
CA ARG A 157 -10.22 6.11 -10.27
C ARG A 157 -8.81 6.69 -10.39
N ILE A 158 -7.78 5.86 -10.41
CA ILE A 158 -6.39 6.26 -10.66
C ILE A 158 -6.24 6.80 -12.08
N ALA A 159 -6.74 6.07 -13.09
CA ALA A 159 -6.68 6.48 -14.49
C ALA A 159 -7.40 7.82 -14.72
N LEU A 160 -8.61 7.98 -14.17
CA LEU A 160 -9.35 9.24 -14.27
C LEU A 160 -8.60 10.40 -13.62
N ARG A 161 -7.92 10.17 -12.51
CA ARG A 161 -7.11 11.18 -11.81
C ARG A 161 -5.87 11.58 -12.58
N LEU A 162 -5.16 10.60 -13.16
CA LEU A 162 -3.92 10.84 -13.91
C LEU A 162 -4.19 11.51 -15.25
N PHE A 163 -5.16 10.99 -16.01
CA PHE A 163 -5.39 11.38 -17.39
C PHE A 163 -6.53 12.39 -17.57
N ARG A 164 -7.39 12.58 -16.58
CA ARG A 164 -8.58 13.43 -16.63
C ARG A 164 -9.49 13.11 -17.82
N SER A 165 -9.43 11.88 -18.30
CA SER A 165 -10.15 11.36 -19.46
C SER A 165 -11.02 10.18 -19.05
N VAL A 166 -12.32 10.30 -19.30
CA VAL A 166 -13.29 9.21 -19.06
C VAL A 166 -13.00 8.02 -19.96
N THR A 167 -12.60 8.25 -21.22
CA THR A 167 -12.28 7.20 -22.18
C THR A 167 -11.08 6.36 -21.72
N LEU A 168 -9.99 7.01 -21.28
CA LEU A 168 -8.81 6.30 -20.77
C LEU A 168 -9.12 5.56 -19.48
N ALA A 169 -9.95 6.14 -18.61
CA ALA A 169 -10.38 5.48 -17.38
C ALA A 169 -11.27 4.25 -17.69
N ALA A 170 -12.17 4.35 -18.67
CA ALA A 170 -12.99 3.24 -19.14
C ALA A 170 -12.13 2.12 -19.71
N PHE A 171 -11.20 2.45 -20.60
CA PHE A 171 -10.28 1.47 -21.18
C PHE A 171 -9.48 0.73 -20.10
N ALA A 172 -8.86 1.46 -19.16
CA ALA A 172 -8.06 0.86 -18.10
C ALA A 172 -8.90 -0.06 -17.19
N GLY A 173 -10.13 0.37 -16.82
CA GLY A 173 -11.02 -0.42 -15.98
C GLY A 173 -11.56 -1.66 -16.68
N ILE A 174 -12.00 -1.55 -17.93
CA ILE A 174 -12.52 -2.68 -18.70
C ILE A 174 -11.39 -3.68 -19.00
N ALA A 175 -10.20 -3.20 -19.40
CA ALA A 175 -9.06 -4.05 -19.63
C ALA A 175 -8.72 -4.89 -18.38
N MET A 176 -8.66 -4.26 -17.20
CA MET A 176 -8.40 -4.97 -15.94
C MET A 176 -9.56 -5.88 -15.51
N ALA A 177 -10.82 -5.49 -15.79
CA ALA A 177 -11.98 -6.30 -15.45
C ALA A 177 -12.06 -7.60 -16.26
N LEU A 178 -11.55 -7.58 -17.51
CA LEU A 178 -11.53 -8.70 -18.45
C LEU A 178 -10.16 -9.39 -18.57
N ASP A 179 -9.13 -8.92 -17.84
CA ASP A 179 -7.82 -9.53 -17.85
C ASP A 179 -7.88 -10.97 -17.30
N GLY A 180 -7.47 -11.94 -18.11
CA GLY A 180 -7.56 -13.36 -17.78
C GLY A 180 -6.75 -13.72 -16.53
N MET A 181 -5.52 -13.21 -16.40
CA MET A 181 -4.67 -13.43 -15.23
C MET A 181 -5.30 -12.83 -13.98
N GLY A 182 -5.77 -11.58 -14.06
CA GLY A 182 -6.42 -10.90 -12.95
C GLY A 182 -7.73 -11.58 -12.51
N ILE A 183 -8.48 -12.19 -13.44
CA ILE A 183 -9.65 -13.00 -13.12
C ILE A 183 -9.25 -14.27 -12.38
N VAL A 184 -8.29 -15.04 -12.87
CA VAL A 184 -7.84 -16.28 -12.23
C VAL A 184 -7.31 -16.02 -10.83
N LEU A 185 -6.39 -15.06 -10.66
CA LEU A 185 -5.82 -14.71 -9.35
C LEU A 185 -6.88 -14.21 -8.35
N ALA A 186 -7.95 -13.57 -8.84
CA ALA A 186 -9.04 -13.11 -7.97
C ALA A 186 -10.02 -14.23 -7.58
N ARG A 187 -10.12 -15.30 -8.39
CA ARG A 187 -11.03 -16.43 -8.18
C ARG A 187 -10.40 -17.61 -7.45
N THR A 188 -9.14 -17.51 -7.15
CA THR A 188 -8.36 -18.49 -6.40
C THR A 188 -7.93 -17.87 -5.07
N GLY A 189 -7.89 -18.65 -4.00
CA GLY A 189 -7.44 -18.22 -2.68
C GLY A 189 -5.94 -17.92 -2.63
N LEU A 190 -5.48 -16.93 -3.42
CA LEU A 190 -4.08 -16.53 -3.56
C LEU A 190 -3.81 -15.17 -2.96
N LEU A 191 -2.59 -14.99 -2.44
CA LEU A 191 -2.15 -13.75 -1.82
C LEU A 191 -1.90 -12.62 -2.82
N ASP A 192 -1.62 -12.95 -4.09
CA ASP A 192 -1.18 -11.99 -5.12
C ASP A 192 -2.24 -10.92 -5.42
N ASN A 193 -3.50 -11.31 -5.49
CA ASN A 193 -4.59 -10.34 -5.71
C ASN A 193 -4.82 -9.43 -4.50
N ILE A 194 -4.65 -9.95 -3.28
CA ILE A 194 -4.72 -9.16 -2.05
C ILE A 194 -3.57 -8.16 -2.02
N LEU A 195 -2.35 -8.60 -2.32
CA LEU A 195 -1.17 -7.74 -2.45
C LEU A 195 -1.42 -6.62 -3.46
N MET A 196 -1.89 -6.97 -4.67
CA MET A 196 -2.17 -6.00 -5.75
C MET A 196 -3.16 -4.92 -5.29
N PHE A 197 -4.22 -5.30 -4.57
CA PHE A 197 -5.19 -4.33 -4.04
C PHE A 197 -4.52 -3.32 -3.11
N PHE A 198 -3.70 -3.77 -2.13
CA PHE A 198 -3.03 -2.87 -1.20
C PHE A 198 -1.97 -1.99 -1.88
N VAL A 199 -1.26 -2.52 -2.88
CA VAL A 199 -0.33 -1.74 -3.70
C VAL A 199 -1.05 -0.64 -4.49
N LEU A 200 -2.19 -0.95 -5.13
CA LEU A 200 -3.00 0.04 -5.85
C LEU A 200 -3.60 1.10 -4.91
N ALA A 201 -4.07 0.69 -3.74
CA ALA A 201 -4.60 1.60 -2.72
C ALA A 201 -3.49 2.52 -2.18
N GLY A 202 -2.31 1.99 -1.93
CA GLY A 202 -1.12 2.76 -1.55
C GLY A 202 -0.72 3.76 -2.64
N PHE A 203 -0.70 3.35 -3.89
CA PHE A 203 -0.42 4.23 -5.03
C PHE A 203 -1.47 5.35 -5.16
N TRP A 204 -2.75 5.02 -4.99
CA TRP A 204 -3.81 6.04 -4.96
C TRP A 204 -3.56 7.09 -3.85
N ALA A 205 -3.16 6.66 -2.66
CA ALA A 205 -2.82 7.57 -1.57
C ALA A 205 -1.59 8.43 -1.88
N VAL A 206 -0.56 7.87 -2.53
CA VAL A 206 0.62 8.61 -3.01
C VAL A 206 0.22 9.68 -4.05
N LEU A 207 -0.71 9.39 -4.94
CA LEU A 207 -1.24 10.39 -5.88
C LEU A 207 -2.01 11.50 -5.16
N ARG A 208 -2.77 11.18 -4.12
CA ARG A 208 -3.44 12.16 -3.26
C ARG A 208 -2.43 13.06 -2.55
N ASP A 209 -1.37 12.47 -2.04
CA ASP A 209 -0.29 13.22 -1.42
C ASP A 209 0.41 14.18 -2.40
N ARG A 210 0.71 13.70 -3.60
CA ARG A 210 1.29 14.52 -4.66
C ARG A 210 0.47 15.80 -4.93
N GLU A 211 -0.84 15.67 -5.04
CA GLU A 211 -1.73 16.81 -5.26
C GLU A 211 -1.78 17.74 -4.04
N HIS A 212 -1.88 17.16 -2.85
CA HIS A 212 -1.92 17.90 -1.59
C HIS A 212 -0.63 18.71 -1.36
N ALA A 213 0.54 18.07 -1.49
CA ALA A 213 1.83 18.72 -1.30
C ALA A 213 2.09 19.81 -2.34
N ARG A 214 1.78 19.56 -3.63
CA ARG A 214 1.89 20.56 -4.69
C ARG A 214 0.96 21.75 -4.46
N GLY A 215 -0.28 21.51 -4.01
CA GLY A 215 -1.22 22.57 -3.64
C GLY A 215 -0.70 23.44 -2.50
N LYS A 216 -0.19 22.84 -1.44
CA LYS A 216 0.45 23.56 -0.34
C LYS A 216 1.67 24.35 -0.79
N LEU A 217 2.53 23.76 -1.64
CA LEU A 217 3.71 24.44 -2.17
C LEU A 217 3.31 25.67 -2.99
N ALA A 218 2.34 25.55 -3.91
CA ALA A 218 1.85 26.67 -4.73
C ALA A 218 1.30 27.79 -3.85
N HIS A 219 0.49 27.44 -2.85
CA HIS A 219 -0.08 28.39 -1.89
C HIS A 219 1.02 29.11 -1.09
N ALA A 220 1.93 28.34 -0.48
CA ALA A 220 2.99 28.92 0.35
C ALA A 220 3.94 29.82 -0.43
N VAL A 221 4.24 29.49 -1.69
CA VAL A 221 5.06 30.35 -2.57
C VAL A 221 4.31 31.63 -2.94
N ALA A 222 3.02 31.53 -3.34
CA ALA A 222 2.24 32.69 -3.76
C ALA A 222 1.96 33.68 -2.62
N HIS A 223 1.89 33.20 -1.38
CA HIS A 223 1.61 34.00 -0.19
C HIS A 223 2.88 34.37 0.61
N GLY A 224 4.04 33.84 0.22
CA GLY A 224 5.34 34.14 0.81
C GLY A 224 6.01 35.38 0.19
N GLU A 225 7.27 35.59 0.54
CA GLU A 225 8.11 36.63 -0.07
C GLU A 225 8.62 36.19 -1.43
N LEU A 226 8.51 37.07 -2.41
CA LEU A 226 8.89 36.85 -3.80
C LEU A 226 10.00 37.80 -4.26
N LYS A 227 10.82 37.32 -5.21
CA LYS A 227 11.84 38.11 -5.93
C LYS A 227 11.61 37.97 -7.42
N ILE A 228 12.19 38.87 -8.18
CA ILE A 228 12.24 38.79 -9.66
C ILE A 228 13.61 38.23 -10.04
N ASN A 229 13.63 37.16 -10.82
CA ASN A 229 14.87 36.59 -11.36
C ASN A 229 15.33 37.39 -12.60
N ASP A 230 16.52 37.02 -13.13
CA ASP A 230 17.11 37.72 -14.30
C ASP A 230 16.24 37.61 -15.58
N ALA A 231 15.34 36.63 -15.65
CA ALA A 231 14.36 36.48 -16.74
C ALA A 231 13.05 37.24 -16.50
N GLY A 232 12.97 38.11 -15.49
CA GLY A 232 11.77 38.88 -15.15
C GLY A 232 10.63 38.08 -14.53
N ARG A 233 10.87 36.83 -14.09
CA ARG A 233 9.87 35.94 -13.48
C ARG A 233 9.85 36.03 -11.96
N LEU A 234 8.65 36.00 -11.37
CA LEU A 234 8.49 35.85 -9.93
C LEU A 234 8.97 34.45 -9.48
N ILE A 235 9.80 34.43 -8.46
CA ILE A 235 10.32 33.23 -7.81
C ILE A 235 10.27 33.41 -6.29
N PRO A 236 10.29 32.33 -5.48
CA PRO A 236 10.36 32.45 -4.04
C PRO A 236 11.67 33.16 -3.62
N ALA A 237 11.57 34.07 -2.65
CA ALA A 237 12.73 34.74 -2.07
C ALA A 237 13.66 33.75 -1.36
N ASP A 238 13.07 32.75 -0.67
CA ASP A 238 13.77 31.61 -0.10
C ASP A 238 14.27 30.69 -1.24
N PRO A 239 15.60 30.47 -1.38
CA PRO A 239 16.15 29.66 -2.46
C PRO A 239 15.74 28.19 -2.41
N TRP A 240 15.20 27.73 -1.29
CA TRP A 240 14.72 26.38 -1.07
C TRP A 240 13.20 26.25 -1.34
N ALA A 241 12.47 27.35 -1.49
CA ALA A 241 11.02 27.47 -1.39
C ALA A 241 10.45 26.95 -0.04
N PRO A 242 9.24 27.36 0.36
CA PRO A 242 8.67 26.98 1.66
C PRO A 242 8.49 25.47 1.85
N SER A 243 8.44 25.01 3.10
CA SER A 243 8.11 23.62 3.41
C SER A 243 6.61 23.34 3.16
N THR A 244 6.28 22.14 2.74
CA THR A 244 4.90 21.65 2.58
C THR A 244 4.27 21.18 3.90
N GLY A 245 5.07 21.03 4.96
CA GLY A 245 4.60 20.64 6.30
C GLY A 245 4.05 19.21 6.36
N PHE A 246 3.05 18.99 7.21
CA PHE A 246 2.45 17.68 7.47
C PHE A 246 1.76 17.08 6.24
N ARG A 247 1.99 15.77 6.00
CA ARG A 247 1.58 15.04 4.79
C ARG A 247 0.75 13.80 5.15
N PRO A 248 -0.53 13.95 5.50
CA PRO A 248 -1.36 12.85 6.01
C PRO A 248 -1.54 11.70 5.01
N TRP A 249 -1.53 12.01 3.72
CA TRP A 249 -1.68 10.97 2.68
C TRP A 249 -0.47 10.03 2.58
N LEU A 250 0.72 10.47 3.02
CA LEU A 250 1.88 9.58 3.12
C LEU A 250 1.74 8.61 4.30
N ILE A 251 1.11 9.01 5.38
CA ILE A 251 0.77 8.11 6.50
C ILE A 251 -0.19 7.03 6.01
N VAL A 252 -1.25 7.43 5.28
CA VAL A 252 -2.20 6.48 4.69
C VAL A 252 -1.50 5.54 3.69
N ALA A 253 -0.65 6.09 2.81
CA ALA A 253 0.12 5.29 1.84
C ALA A 253 1.07 4.30 2.55
N GLY A 254 1.80 4.77 3.57
CA GLY A 254 2.67 3.94 4.38
C GLY A 254 1.92 2.78 5.03
N ALA A 255 0.79 3.07 5.70
CA ALA A 255 -0.02 2.04 6.34
C ALA A 255 -0.50 0.98 5.33
N LEU A 256 -1.05 1.40 4.17
CA LEU A 256 -1.52 0.48 3.13
C LEU A 256 -0.40 -0.38 2.55
N LEU A 257 0.78 0.22 2.30
CA LEU A 257 1.92 -0.51 1.76
C LEU A 257 2.62 -1.37 2.82
N GLY A 258 2.58 -0.98 4.08
CA GLY A 258 3.00 -1.83 5.19
C GLY A 258 2.13 -3.09 5.31
N LEU A 259 0.80 -2.94 5.17
CA LEU A 259 -0.11 -4.09 5.08
C LEU A 259 0.17 -4.93 3.82
N ALA A 260 0.52 -4.31 2.67
CA ALA A 260 0.97 -5.05 1.49
C ALA A 260 2.21 -5.93 1.79
N CYS A 261 3.20 -5.38 2.53
CA CYS A 261 4.35 -6.17 3.02
C CYS A 261 3.90 -7.29 3.98
N GLY A 262 2.84 -7.06 4.76
CA GLY A 262 2.22 -8.05 5.64
C GLY A 262 1.41 -9.12 4.90
N VAL A 263 1.13 -8.95 3.61
CA VAL A 263 0.60 -10.00 2.73
C VAL A 263 1.73 -10.81 2.11
N LYS A 264 2.69 -10.12 1.49
CA LYS A 264 3.87 -10.71 0.84
C LYS A 264 5.05 -9.74 0.94
N TRP A 265 6.25 -10.21 1.23
CA TRP A 265 7.44 -9.35 1.34
C TRP A 265 7.77 -8.58 0.08
N SER A 266 7.32 -9.05 -1.08
CA SER A 266 7.44 -8.30 -2.35
C SER A 266 6.71 -6.94 -2.32
N GLY A 267 5.80 -6.69 -1.39
CA GLY A 267 5.23 -5.37 -1.11
C GLY A 267 6.29 -4.30 -0.81
N ALA A 268 7.46 -4.67 -0.26
CA ALA A 268 8.56 -3.76 0.03
C ALA A 268 9.13 -3.07 -1.22
N TYR A 269 9.10 -3.74 -2.38
CA TYR A 269 9.46 -3.09 -3.65
C TYR A 269 8.57 -1.88 -3.97
N SER A 270 7.27 -2.00 -3.67
CA SER A 270 6.31 -0.89 -3.86
C SER A 270 6.58 0.27 -2.90
N VAL A 271 6.97 0.00 -1.65
CA VAL A 271 7.39 1.04 -0.69
C VAL A 271 8.61 1.79 -1.25
N ALA A 272 9.62 1.08 -1.72
CA ALA A 272 10.85 1.68 -2.26
C ALA A 272 10.53 2.52 -3.53
N VAL A 273 9.81 1.96 -4.50
CA VAL A 273 9.50 2.64 -5.78
C VAL A 273 8.63 3.89 -5.54
N PHE A 274 7.61 3.79 -4.71
CA PHE A 274 6.73 4.94 -4.45
C PHE A 274 7.39 5.98 -3.56
N GLY A 275 8.30 5.60 -2.67
CA GLY A 275 9.17 6.52 -1.95
C GLY A 275 10.04 7.35 -2.90
N LEU A 276 10.64 6.71 -3.92
CA LEU A 276 11.38 7.40 -4.97
C LEU A 276 10.48 8.33 -5.80
N PHE A 277 9.26 7.92 -6.15
CA PHE A 277 8.31 8.81 -6.84
C PHE A 277 7.98 10.05 -6.01
N VAL A 278 7.72 9.90 -4.71
CA VAL A 278 7.45 11.02 -3.81
C VAL A 278 8.62 11.99 -3.79
N PHE A 279 9.85 11.49 -3.68
CA PHE A 279 11.07 12.29 -3.69
C PHE A 279 11.24 13.06 -5.01
N PHE A 280 11.22 12.37 -6.16
CA PHE A 280 11.45 13.01 -7.45
C PHE A 280 10.33 13.97 -7.84
N TRP A 281 9.07 13.64 -7.52
CA TRP A 281 7.94 14.55 -7.77
C TRP A 281 8.01 15.81 -6.89
N GLY A 282 8.46 15.69 -5.67
CA GLY A 282 8.69 16.82 -4.76
C GLY A 282 9.82 17.71 -5.24
N ALA A 283 10.97 17.16 -5.60
CA ALA A 283 12.10 17.89 -6.16
C ALA A 283 11.73 18.60 -7.46
N ALA A 284 11.05 17.91 -8.39
CA ALA A 284 10.56 18.50 -9.64
C ALA A 284 9.57 19.66 -9.39
N ALA A 285 8.65 19.50 -8.42
CA ALA A 285 7.71 20.56 -8.07
C ALA A 285 8.42 21.83 -7.58
N ARG A 286 9.49 21.68 -6.79
CA ARG A 286 10.30 22.81 -6.32
C ARG A 286 11.03 23.51 -7.45
N LYS A 287 11.54 22.75 -8.42
CA LYS A 287 12.12 23.31 -9.65
C LYS A 287 11.11 24.14 -10.44
N GLU A 288 9.89 23.60 -10.60
CA GLU A 288 8.81 24.28 -11.34
C GLU A 288 8.34 25.61 -10.69
N VAL A 289 8.35 25.69 -9.37
CA VAL A 289 8.03 26.96 -8.68
C VAL A 289 9.21 27.95 -8.62
N GLY A 290 10.38 27.58 -9.16
CA GLY A 290 11.54 28.47 -9.28
C GLY A 290 12.48 28.46 -8.06
N ALA A 291 12.46 27.42 -7.23
CA ALA A 291 13.44 27.26 -6.17
C ALA A 291 14.86 27.08 -6.76
N ARG A 292 15.81 27.93 -6.36
CA ARG A 292 17.19 27.89 -6.90
C ARG A 292 17.94 26.65 -6.44
N LEU A 293 17.78 26.26 -5.19
CA LEU A 293 18.40 25.09 -4.57
C LEU A 293 17.43 23.91 -4.49
N TRP A 294 16.70 23.64 -5.59
CA TRP A 294 15.63 22.67 -5.65
C TRP A 294 16.05 21.22 -5.33
N MET A 295 17.30 20.81 -5.65
CA MET A 295 17.80 19.47 -5.30
C MET A 295 18.00 19.33 -3.79
N GLY A 296 18.71 20.26 -3.15
CA GLY A 296 18.90 20.27 -1.70
C GLY A 296 17.58 20.38 -0.95
N ALA A 297 16.69 21.24 -1.44
CA ALA A 297 15.34 21.39 -0.91
C ALA A 297 14.49 20.13 -1.14
N GLY A 298 14.66 19.46 -2.27
CA GLY A 298 14.05 18.17 -2.58
C GLY A 298 14.45 17.10 -1.56
N PHE A 299 15.68 17.13 -1.09
CA PHE A 299 16.14 16.19 -0.05
C PHE A 299 15.63 16.60 1.34
N TRP A 300 15.96 17.81 1.81
CA TRP A 300 15.73 18.20 3.19
C TRP A 300 14.31 18.69 3.51
N ARG A 301 13.63 19.35 2.56
CA ARG A 301 12.27 19.89 2.78
C ARG A 301 11.15 19.02 2.21
N GLU A 302 11.48 18.00 1.38
CA GLU A 302 10.51 17.05 0.84
C GLU A 302 10.85 15.61 1.22
N GLY A 303 12.03 15.11 0.81
CA GLY A 303 12.40 13.70 0.94
C GLY A 303 12.49 13.25 2.39
N PHE A 304 13.21 13.97 3.24
CA PHE A 304 13.36 13.61 4.64
C PHE A 304 12.03 13.67 5.42
N PRO A 305 11.23 14.75 5.36
CA PRO A 305 9.90 14.74 5.96
C PRO A 305 8.97 13.67 5.39
N ALA A 306 9.04 13.42 4.07
CA ALA A 306 8.27 12.36 3.45
C ALA A 306 8.67 10.98 3.98
N PHE A 307 9.97 10.72 4.11
CA PHE A 307 10.47 9.49 4.70
C PHE A 307 9.91 9.27 6.10
N VAL A 308 9.94 10.29 6.97
CA VAL A 308 9.44 10.20 8.35
C VAL A 308 7.93 9.89 8.42
N HIS A 309 7.14 10.39 7.47
CA HIS A 309 5.71 10.09 7.44
C HIS A 309 5.41 8.73 6.79
N PHE A 310 6.22 8.28 5.86
CA PHE A 310 5.93 7.14 4.98
C PHE A 310 6.53 5.83 5.49
N VAL A 311 7.85 5.80 5.70
CA VAL A 311 8.57 4.55 5.99
C VAL A 311 8.28 4.01 7.39
N PRO A 312 8.33 4.81 8.48
CA PRO A 312 7.95 4.32 9.80
C PRO A 312 6.50 3.84 9.85
N THR A 313 5.59 4.51 9.13
CA THR A 313 4.19 4.08 9.08
C THR A 313 4.03 2.76 8.31
N ALA A 314 4.81 2.56 7.23
CA ALA A 314 4.83 1.28 6.53
C ALA A 314 5.38 0.16 7.44
N PHE A 315 6.42 0.44 8.22
CA PHE A 315 6.95 -0.51 9.18
C PHE A 315 5.92 -0.85 10.28
N VAL A 316 5.22 0.14 10.83
CA VAL A 316 4.12 -0.11 11.79
C VAL A 316 3.00 -0.93 11.16
N GLY A 317 2.60 -0.65 9.91
CA GLY A 317 1.61 -1.45 9.18
C GLY A 317 2.07 -2.90 8.98
N TYR A 318 3.35 -3.10 8.67
CA TYR A 318 3.94 -4.43 8.57
C TYR A 318 3.95 -5.17 9.92
N LEU A 319 4.36 -4.51 11.01
CA LEU A 319 4.32 -5.10 12.35
C LEU A 319 2.89 -5.46 12.78
N ALA A 320 1.91 -4.60 12.44
CA ALA A 320 0.50 -4.88 12.72
C ALA A 320 0.00 -6.15 12.03
N ALA A 321 0.54 -6.48 10.86
CA ALA A 321 0.24 -7.72 10.15
C ALA A 321 0.69 -8.98 10.92
N TRP A 322 1.67 -8.86 11.81
CA TRP A 322 2.22 -9.94 12.62
C TRP A 322 1.56 -10.07 14.01
N ILE A 323 0.52 -9.27 14.32
CA ILE A 323 -0.19 -9.34 15.61
C ILE A 323 -0.57 -10.78 16.01
N PRO A 324 -1.08 -11.66 15.12
CA PRO A 324 -1.40 -13.03 15.49
C PRO A 324 -0.18 -13.79 16.04
N TRP A 325 0.97 -13.65 15.41
CA TRP A 325 2.21 -14.29 15.85
C TRP A 325 2.72 -13.70 17.17
N PHE A 326 2.67 -12.38 17.33
CA PHE A 326 3.08 -11.73 18.60
C PHE A 326 2.18 -12.12 19.77
N ALA A 327 0.89 -12.33 19.52
CA ALA A 327 -0.11 -12.63 20.55
C ALA A 327 -0.08 -14.09 21.01
N HIS A 328 0.42 -15.02 20.16
CA HIS A 328 0.36 -16.47 20.44
C HIS A 328 1.75 -17.08 20.66
N PRO A 329 2.08 -17.50 21.89
CA PRO A 329 3.42 -18.03 22.21
C PRO A 329 3.76 -19.36 21.54
N VAL A 330 2.74 -20.08 21.02
CA VAL A 330 2.89 -21.37 20.31
C VAL A 330 3.09 -21.23 18.80
N GLY A 331 3.13 -20.00 18.27
CA GLY A 331 3.38 -19.78 16.83
C GLY A 331 4.75 -20.30 16.40
N TRP A 332 4.91 -20.60 15.10
CA TRP A 332 6.17 -21.12 14.54
C TRP A 332 7.38 -20.29 14.97
N ASP A 333 8.41 -20.96 15.46
CA ASP A 333 9.67 -20.38 15.95
C ASP A 333 9.52 -19.28 17.03
N ARG A 334 8.32 -19.11 17.61
CA ARG A 334 8.06 -18.08 18.62
C ARG A 334 8.91 -18.25 19.89
N GLN A 335 9.31 -19.49 20.19
CA GLN A 335 10.17 -19.87 21.32
C GLN A 335 11.62 -20.15 20.90
N TRP A 336 11.99 -19.86 19.64
CA TRP A 336 13.33 -20.18 19.13
C TRP A 336 14.47 -19.58 19.98
N ALA A 337 14.38 -18.30 20.35
CA ALA A 337 15.46 -17.68 21.12
C ALA A 337 15.63 -18.25 22.53
N PRO A 338 14.60 -18.40 23.37
CA PRO A 338 14.76 -19.07 24.66
C PRO A 338 15.21 -20.54 24.53
N ASP A 339 14.73 -21.28 23.55
CA ASP A 339 15.15 -22.66 23.31
C ASP A 339 16.63 -22.72 22.86
N GLN A 340 17.06 -21.77 22.02
CA GLN A 340 18.44 -21.69 21.57
C GLN A 340 19.39 -21.28 22.72
N GLN A 341 18.96 -20.36 23.59
CA GLN A 341 19.74 -20.01 24.79
C GLN A 341 19.90 -21.20 25.73
N ALA A 342 18.82 -21.96 25.93
CA ALA A 342 18.86 -23.17 26.73
C ALA A 342 19.83 -24.24 26.15
N ARG A 343 19.84 -24.42 24.83
CA ARG A 343 20.81 -25.30 24.13
C ARG A 343 22.24 -24.79 24.28
N ASN A 344 22.47 -23.52 24.05
CA ASN A 344 23.78 -22.90 24.16
C ASN A 344 24.39 -23.06 25.57
N SER A 345 23.58 -23.05 26.63
CA SER A 345 24.05 -23.17 28.01
C SER A 345 24.76 -24.47 28.29
N GLY A 346 24.50 -25.53 27.49
CA GLY A 346 25.14 -26.85 27.59
C GLY A 346 26.30 -27.07 26.61
N LEU A 347 26.65 -26.09 25.75
CA LEU A 347 27.65 -26.22 24.70
C LEU A 347 28.91 -25.38 24.98
N PRO A 348 30.07 -25.85 24.51
CA PRO A 348 31.30 -25.01 24.48
C PRO A 348 31.06 -23.73 23.64
N PRO A 349 31.77 -22.62 23.95
CA PRO A 349 31.57 -21.35 23.25
C PRO A 349 31.72 -21.43 21.73
N GLU A 350 32.57 -22.28 21.22
CA GLU A 350 32.82 -22.50 19.79
C GLU A 350 31.66 -23.20 19.04
N GLU A 351 30.79 -23.90 19.79
CA GLU A 351 29.64 -24.62 19.25
C GLU A 351 28.31 -23.86 19.44
N GLN A 352 28.34 -22.73 20.18
CA GLN A 352 27.15 -21.95 20.44
C GLN A 352 26.68 -21.19 19.18
N ILE A 353 25.38 -21.23 18.89
CA ILE A 353 24.76 -20.42 17.85
C ILE A 353 24.44 -19.03 18.44
N PRO A 354 25.05 -17.96 17.94
CA PRO A 354 24.81 -16.63 18.48
C PRO A 354 23.36 -16.17 18.24
N MET A 355 22.84 -15.33 19.13
CA MET A 355 21.58 -14.63 18.90
C MET A 355 21.72 -13.67 17.72
N PRO A 356 20.68 -13.50 16.86
CA PRO A 356 20.70 -12.53 15.76
C PRO A 356 21.07 -11.11 16.20
N ILE A 357 20.54 -10.67 17.33
CA ILE A 357 20.91 -9.38 17.94
C ILE A 357 21.25 -9.59 19.40
N ASP A 358 22.51 -9.36 19.76
CA ASP A 358 22.97 -9.50 21.15
C ASP A 358 22.25 -8.48 22.06
N GLY A 359 21.77 -8.98 23.20
CA GLY A 359 21.03 -8.17 24.19
C GLY A 359 19.61 -7.76 23.79
N ALA A 360 19.12 -8.16 22.62
CA ALA A 360 17.72 -7.89 22.26
C ALA A 360 16.77 -8.87 23.00
N PRO A 361 15.50 -8.45 23.27
CA PRO A 361 14.49 -9.34 23.82
C PRO A 361 14.29 -10.59 22.96
N ASP A 362 14.00 -11.74 23.60
CA ASP A 362 13.82 -13.04 22.94
C ASP A 362 12.78 -12.99 21.80
N ILE A 363 11.69 -12.25 22.01
CA ILE A 363 10.65 -12.06 20.98
C ILE A 363 11.20 -11.42 19.69
N VAL A 364 12.19 -10.54 19.79
CA VAL A 364 12.85 -9.92 18.64
C VAL A 364 13.76 -10.92 17.96
N ASN A 365 14.58 -11.63 18.74
CA ASN A 365 15.50 -12.66 18.22
C ASN A 365 14.76 -13.86 17.60
N SER A 366 13.58 -14.21 18.10
CA SER A 366 12.73 -15.26 17.50
C SER A 366 11.99 -14.82 16.25
N TRP A 367 11.83 -13.51 16.05
CA TRP A 367 11.11 -12.95 14.87
C TRP A 367 12.02 -12.70 13.67
N ILE A 368 13.30 -12.43 13.89
CA ILE A 368 14.32 -12.21 12.85
C ILE A 368 14.86 -13.52 12.30
#